data_13a03713cffc08b76393c8157d576fb4
#
_entry.id   13a03713cffc08b76393c8157d576fb4
#
_cell.length_a   1.000
_cell.length_b   1.000
_cell.length_c   1.000
_cell.angle_alpha   90.00
_cell.angle_beta   90.00
_cell.angle_gamma   90.00
#
_symmetry.space_group_name_H-M   'P 1'
#
loop_
_entity.id
_entity.type
_entity.pdbx_description
1 polymer ?
#
loop_
_entity_poly.entity_id
_entity_poly.type
_entity_poly.pdbx_seq_one_letter_code
_entity_poly.pdbx_strand_id
1 'polypeptide(L)'
;MFYAVSSLSPLFFEMKHRRSEPLQYDDRKMLTILFLGDIVGEPGRTAVIARVPKLKEKHALDFIIVNGENAAGGRGITGKITIDLLRAGVSVITTGDHVWDQKEILGFIDTEPRLLRPVNYPDGAPGSGSIVLETTKGKVGVINVQARTFMQPILENPFRLVDAAVAKMRSETTTIIVDVHGETTSEKIALGRFLDGKVSAVIGTHTHVQTADEQIFPGGTAFLCDAGMCGPINSILGRAVDPIMNRFISNLPASFPVAGGEVRLRGALIEIDESTGRAVRITRVDEPGPGTTASSEPEPKIDVEQAPSPEQT
;
A
#
# COMPACT_ATOMS: atom_id res chain seq x y z
N MET A 1 -40.99 0.14 61.91
CA MET A 1 -39.89 -0.81 61.68
C MET A 1 -38.98 -0.16 60.64
N PHE A 2 -37.95 0.56 61.09
CA PHE A 2 -37.06 1.33 60.23
C PHE A 2 -35.80 0.49 59.95
N TYR A 3 -35.51 0.22 58.71
CA TYR A 3 -34.22 -0.37 58.30
C TYR A 3 -33.21 0.74 58.01
N ALA A 4 -32.10 0.70 58.73
CA ALA A 4 -30.98 1.61 58.56
C ALA A 4 -30.20 1.25 57.28
N VAL A 5 -29.95 2.23 56.42
CA VAL A 5 -29.06 2.11 55.25
C VAL A 5 -27.65 2.45 55.71
N SER A 6 -26.76 1.45 55.69
CA SER A 6 -25.35 1.61 55.99
C SER A 6 -24.62 2.26 54.81
N SER A 7 -23.86 3.32 55.10
CA SER A 7 -23.02 4.09 54.19
C SER A 7 -21.85 3.22 53.65
N LEU A 8 -21.80 3.05 52.33
CA LEU A 8 -20.62 2.56 51.63
C LEU A 8 -19.72 3.74 51.22
N SER A 9 -18.52 3.77 51.78
CA SER A 9 -17.47 4.72 51.40
C SER A 9 -16.96 4.44 50.01
N PRO A 10 -16.73 5.42 49.13
CA PRO A 10 -16.11 5.21 47.84
C PRO A 10 -14.60 5.02 48.01
N LEU A 11 -14.10 3.85 47.66
CA LEU A 11 -12.69 3.59 47.45
C LEU A 11 -12.25 4.31 46.17
N PHE A 12 -11.61 5.46 46.33
CA PHE A 12 -10.87 6.11 45.23
C PHE A 12 -9.65 5.28 44.87
N PHE A 13 -9.71 4.60 43.76
CA PHE A 13 -8.56 3.95 43.15
C PHE A 13 -7.72 5.05 42.46
N GLU A 14 -6.67 5.48 43.11
CA GLU A 14 -5.69 6.42 42.55
C GLU A 14 -4.90 5.70 41.44
N MET A 15 -5.36 5.79 40.18
CA MET A 15 -4.58 5.38 39.02
C MET A 15 -3.39 6.33 38.87
N LYS A 16 -2.24 5.97 39.41
CA LYS A 16 -0.98 6.61 39.07
C LYS A 16 -0.72 6.41 37.57
N HIS A 17 -0.94 7.46 36.78
CA HIS A 17 -0.46 7.57 35.42
C HIS A 17 1.07 7.49 35.46
N ARG A 18 1.63 6.31 35.25
CA ARG A 18 3.02 6.21 34.83
C ARG A 18 3.09 6.85 33.46
N ARG A 19 3.65 8.05 33.36
CA ARG A 19 4.14 8.59 32.09
C ARG A 19 5.16 7.56 31.60
N SER A 20 4.83 6.84 30.52
CA SER A 20 5.80 6.07 29.78
C SER A 20 6.82 7.06 29.25
N GLU A 21 8.07 6.94 29.69
CA GLU A 21 9.17 7.65 29.03
C GLU A 21 9.14 7.26 27.56
N PRO A 22 9.37 8.23 26.63
CA PRO A 22 9.47 7.90 25.22
C PRO A 22 10.63 6.90 25.07
N LEU A 23 10.33 5.73 24.53
CA LEU A 23 11.35 4.74 24.17
C LEU A 23 12.34 5.45 23.23
N GLN A 24 13.57 5.67 23.67
CA GLN A 24 14.66 6.11 22.81
C GLN A 24 15.03 4.92 21.92
N TYR A 25 14.50 4.90 20.69
CA TYR A 25 14.92 3.93 19.69
C TYR A 25 16.33 4.27 19.21
N ASP A 26 17.20 3.28 19.14
CA ASP A 26 18.52 3.41 18.52
C ASP A 26 18.32 3.44 17.00
N ASP A 27 18.45 4.61 16.37
CA ASP A 27 18.26 4.82 14.92
C ASP A 27 19.11 3.85 14.06
N ARG A 28 20.18 3.30 14.62
CA ARG A 28 21.01 2.30 13.95
C ARG A 28 20.36 0.93 13.80
N LYS A 29 19.26 0.68 14.54
CA LYS A 29 18.47 -0.55 14.52
C LYS A 29 17.13 -0.40 13.82
N MET A 30 16.90 0.74 13.21
CA MET A 30 15.65 1.02 12.49
C MET A 30 15.81 0.70 11.01
N LEU A 31 14.93 -0.11 10.50
CA LEU A 31 14.82 -0.41 9.06
C LEU A 31 13.72 0.46 8.47
N THR A 32 14.08 1.26 7.46
CA THR A 32 13.17 2.23 6.83
C THR A 32 12.77 1.72 5.45
N ILE A 33 11.48 1.42 5.28
CA ILE A 33 10.90 0.88 4.05
C ILE A 33 9.96 1.90 3.42
N LEU A 34 10.14 2.15 2.12
CA LEU A 34 9.18 2.87 1.31
C LEU A 34 8.33 1.86 0.53
N PHE A 35 7.02 1.94 0.69
CA PHE A 35 6.04 1.24 -0.13
C PHE A 35 5.32 2.26 -1.01
N LEU A 36 5.42 2.15 -2.33
CA LEU A 36 4.68 2.96 -3.30
C LEU A 36 3.51 2.16 -3.87
N GLY A 37 2.34 2.79 -3.96
CA GLY A 37 1.14 2.19 -4.52
C GLY A 37 1.19 2.01 -6.04
N ASP A 38 0.04 1.73 -6.62
CA ASP A 38 -0.12 1.29 -8.01
C ASP A 38 0.50 2.28 -9.02
N ILE A 39 1.51 1.83 -9.77
CA ILE A 39 2.11 2.63 -10.83
C ILE A 39 1.18 2.63 -12.05
N VAL A 40 0.67 3.81 -12.44
CA VAL A 40 -0.26 3.92 -13.58
C VAL A 40 0.42 4.48 -14.81
N GLY A 41 0.64 3.61 -15.78
CA GLY A 41 1.12 3.92 -17.13
C GLY A 41 2.49 4.58 -17.18
N GLU A 42 2.78 5.22 -18.32
CA GLU A 42 4.05 5.89 -18.56
C GLU A 42 4.31 7.06 -17.61
N PRO A 43 3.34 7.94 -17.30
CA PRO A 43 3.58 9.02 -16.36
C PRO A 43 4.00 8.54 -14.99
N GLY A 44 3.30 7.52 -14.44
CA GLY A 44 3.61 6.95 -13.13
C GLY A 44 4.99 6.29 -13.08
N ARG A 45 5.31 5.41 -14.04
CA ARG A 45 6.62 4.73 -14.06
C ARG A 45 7.80 5.68 -14.26
N THR A 46 7.64 6.70 -15.12
CA THR A 46 8.66 7.72 -15.34
C THR A 46 8.93 8.51 -14.06
N ALA A 47 7.86 8.87 -13.35
CA ALA A 47 7.97 9.58 -12.08
C ALA A 47 8.65 8.72 -11.00
N VAL A 48 8.27 7.45 -10.86
CA VAL A 48 8.88 6.52 -9.89
C VAL A 48 10.38 6.35 -10.20
N ILE A 49 10.76 6.06 -11.45
CA ILE A 49 12.15 5.89 -11.86
C ILE A 49 12.99 7.15 -11.54
N ALA A 50 12.46 8.34 -11.81
CA ALA A 50 13.17 9.59 -11.57
C ALA A 50 13.27 9.99 -10.08
N ARG A 51 12.27 9.60 -9.27
CA ARG A 51 12.18 10.04 -7.87
C ARG A 51 12.74 9.05 -6.86
N VAL A 52 12.70 7.74 -7.13
CA VAL A 52 13.20 6.69 -6.23
C VAL A 52 14.63 6.95 -5.73
N PRO A 53 15.64 7.29 -6.57
CA PRO A 53 16.98 7.57 -6.06
C PRO A 53 17.01 8.73 -5.06
N LYS A 54 16.27 9.80 -5.34
CA LYS A 54 16.19 11.00 -4.46
C LYS A 54 15.46 10.70 -3.16
N LEU A 55 14.38 9.92 -3.21
CA LEU A 55 13.63 9.51 -2.01
C LEU A 55 14.48 8.59 -1.13
N LYS A 56 15.30 7.71 -1.75
CA LYS A 56 16.24 6.86 -1.04
C LYS A 56 17.24 7.66 -0.22
N GLU A 57 17.82 8.72 -0.80
CA GLU A 57 18.72 9.61 -0.09
C GLU A 57 17.98 10.45 0.97
N LYS A 58 16.85 11.07 0.59
CA LYS A 58 16.06 11.95 1.47
C LYS A 58 15.62 11.27 2.77
N HIS A 59 15.22 10.01 2.69
CA HIS A 59 14.66 9.26 3.82
C HIS A 59 15.59 8.16 4.33
N ALA A 60 16.83 8.07 3.83
CA ALA A 60 17.80 7.01 4.16
C ALA A 60 17.16 5.60 4.05
N LEU A 61 16.47 5.35 2.92
CA LEU A 61 15.70 4.13 2.72
C LEU A 61 16.60 2.91 2.59
N ASP A 62 16.26 1.86 3.32
CA ASP A 62 16.93 0.55 3.27
C ASP A 62 16.31 -0.36 2.22
N PHE A 63 14.98 -0.22 1.99
CA PHE A 63 14.22 -1.09 1.11
C PHE A 63 13.06 -0.35 0.44
N ILE A 64 12.78 -0.67 -0.82
CA ILE A 64 11.74 0.01 -1.61
C ILE A 64 10.88 -1.04 -2.32
N ILE A 65 9.57 -1.01 -2.05
CA ILE A 65 8.56 -1.84 -2.69
C ILE A 65 7.66 -0.94 -3.55
N VAL A 66 7.30 -1.39 -4.73
CA VAL A 66 6.32 -0.69 -5.56
C VAL A 66 5.29 -1.68 -6.10
N ASN A 67 4.02 -1.30 -6.21
CA ASN A 67 3.05 -2.07 -6.97
C ASN A 67 3.11 -1.64 -8.45
N GLY A 68 3.48 -2.57 -9.32
CA GLY A 68 3.73 -2.32 -10.75
C GLY A 68 2.62 -2.80 -11.69
N GLU A 69 1.47 -3.25 -11.16
CA GLU A 69 0.47 -3.94 -11.97
C GLU A 69 -0.12 -3.13 -13.13
N ASN A 70 -0.10 -1.79 -13.04
CA ASN A 70 -0.66 -0.90 -14.05
C ASN A 70 0.41 -0.11 -14.84
N ALA A 71 1.69 -0.50 -14.74
CA ALA A 71 2.82 0.24 -15.30
C ALA A 71 2.89 0.22 -16.85
N ALA A 72 2.38 -0.81 -17.50
CA ALA A 72 2.39 -0.94 -18.96
C ALA A 72 1.11 -0.41 -19.59
N GLY A 73 1.08 0.87 -19.98
CA GLY A 73 -0.09 1.49 -20.61
C GLY A 73 -1.35 1.53 -19.72
N GLY A 74 -1.16 1.33 -18.43
CA GLY A 74 -2.20 1.31 -17.41
C GLY A 74 -2.78 -0.07 -17.10
N ARG A 75 -2.23 -1.17 -17.67
CA ARG A 75 -2.63 -2.56 -17.34
C ARG A 75 -1.44 -3.50 -17.54
N GLY A 76 -1.10 -4.24 -16.48
CA GLY A 76 0.02 -5.17 -16.48
C GLY A 76 1.38 -4.49 -16.42
N ILE A 77 2.42 -5.30 -16.44
CA ILE A 77 3.84 -4.91 -16.45
C ILE A 77 4.59 -5.73 -17.48
N THR A 78 5.67 -5.16 -18.06
CA THR A 78 6.55 -5.85 -19.01
C THR A 78 7.91 -6.16 -18.39
N GLY A 79 8.64 -7.11 -18.95
CA GLY A 79 10.00 -7.42 -18.49
C GLY A 79 10.93 -6.20 -18.55
N LYS A 80 10.82 -5.38 -19.61
CA LYS A 80 11.59 -4.14 -19.74
C LYS A 80 11.29 -3.16 -18.61
N ILE A 81 10.00 -2.91 -18.31
CA ILE A 81 9.58 -1.99 -17.24
C ILE A 81 10.07 -2.51 -15.88
N THR A 82 9.96 -3.82 -15.62
CA THR A 82 10.50 -4.47 -14.42
C THR A 82 11.98 -4.15 -14.23
N ILE A 83 12.79 -4.37 -15.25
CA ILE A 83 14.24 -4.11 -15.17
C ILE A 83 14.54 -2.63 -14.99
N ASP A 84 13.81 -1.72 -15.64
CA ASP A 84 14.02 -0.27 -15.51
C ASP A 84 13.70 0.22 -14.07
N LEU A 85 12.63 -0.28 -13.46
CA LEU A 85 12.29 0.01 -12.06
C LEU A 85 13.35 -0.53 -11.08
N LEU A 86 13.79 -1.77 -11.26
CA LEU A 86 14.83 -2.37 -10.42
C LEU A 86 16.16 -1.63 -10.53
N ARG A 87 16.55 -1.18 -11.73
CA ARG A 87 17.74 -0.35 -11.97
C ARG A 87 17.65 1.02 -11.30
N ALA A 88 16.45 1.58 -11.16
CA ALA A 88 16.23 2.82 -10.43
C ALA A 88 16.38 2.69 -8.91
N GLY A 89 16.50 1.46 -8.39
CA GLY A 89 16.72 1.18 -6.97
C GLY A 89 15.51 0.61 -6.24
N VAL A 90 14.46 0.20 -6.97
CA VAL A 90 13.36 -0.59 -6.41
C VAL A 90 13.89 -1.96 -6.00
N SER A 91 13.53 -2.43 -4.81
CA SER A 91 13.96 -3.72 -4.27
C SER A 91 13.06 -4.87 -4.71
N VAL A 92 11.73 -4.67 -4.65
CA VAL A 92 10.71 -5.66 -5.02
C VAL A 92 9.55 -4.96 -5.71
N ILE A 93 8.98 -5.61 -6.71
CA ILE A 93 7.78 -5.17 -7.43
C ILE A 93 6.67 -6.18 -7.14
N THR A 94 5.57 -5.72 -6.57
CA THR A 94 4.32 -6.48 -6.42
C THR A 94 3.38 -6.19 -7.59
N THR A 95 2.36 -7.01 -7.76
CA THR A 95 1.33 -6.86 -8.79
C THR A 95 -0.07 -7.16 -8.23
N GLY A 96 -1.03 -7.44 -9.09
CA GLY A 96 -2.41 -7.74 -8.71
C GLY A 96 -3.14 -8.52 -9.79
N ASP A 97 -4.40 -8.19 -10.02
CA ASP A 97 -5.28 -8.87 -10.98
C ASP A 97 -4.88 -8.66 -12.44
N HIS A 98 -4.09 -7.62 -12.73
CA HIS A 98 -3.58 -7.35 -14.08
C HIS A 98 -2.21 -7.97 -14.38
N VAL A 99 -1.66 -8.82 -13.52
CA VAL A 99 -0.31 -9.38 -13.67
C VAL A 99 -0.07 -10.05 -15.05
N TRP A 100 -1.11 -10.67 -15.63
CA TRP A 100 -1.02 -11.40 -16.91
C TRP A 100 -1.47 -10.61 -18.13
N ASP A 101 -1.83 -9.34 -18.01
CA ASP A 101 -2.38 -8.55 -19.12
C ASP A 101 -1.33 -8.28 -20.23
N GLN A 102 -0.04 -8.30 -19.88
CA GLN A 102 1.06 -8.28 -20.85
C GLN A 102 1.55 -9.70 -21.08
N LYS A 103 1.24 -10.29 -22.24
CA LYS A 103 1.53 -11.71 -22.53
C LYS A 103 3.00 -12.10 -22.38
N GLU A 104 3.92 -11.18 -22.66
CA GLU A 104 5.36 -11.41 -22.52
C GLU A 104 5.80 -11.74 -21.10
N ILE A 105 5.01 -11.31 -20.08
CA ILE A 105 5.36 -11.53 -18.68
C ILE A 105 5.37 -13.02 -18.31
N LEU A 106 4.57 -13.84 -18.98
CA LEU A 106 4.52 -15.28 -18.76
C LEU A 106 5.87 -15.97 -18.97
N GLY A 107 6.67 -15.50 -19.94
CA GLY A 107 8.01 -16.02 -20.20
C GLY A 107 9.12 -15.33 -19.41
N PHE A 108 8.79 -14.24 -18.72
CA PHE A 108 9.78 -13.41 -18.02
C PHE A 108 9.77 -13.60 -16.49
N ILE A 109 8.59 -13.75 -15.88
CA ILE A 109 8.42 -13.67 -14.42
C ILE A 109 9.24 -14.71 -13.65
N ASP A 110 9.48 -15.89 -14.24
CA ASP A 110 10.34 -16.92 -13.63
C ASP A 110 11.83 -16.54 -13.63
N THR A 111 12.23 -15.58 -14.47
CA THR A 111 13.63 -15.13 -14.58
C THR A 111 13.99 -14.00 -13.65
N GLU A 112 13.00 -13.30 -13.07
CA GLU A 112 13.20 -12.18 -12.15
C GLU A 112 12.40 -12.39 -10.83
N PRO A 113 13.01 -13.00 -9.82
CA PRO A 113 12.32 -13.35 -8.57
C PRO A 113 11.83 -12.16 -7.76
N ARG A 114 12.30 -10.93 -8.07
CA ARG A 114 11.85 -9.69 -7.40
C ARG A 114 10.57 -9.11 -7.98
N LEU A 115 10.01 -9.73 -9.04
CA LEU A 115 8.67 -9.46 -9.55
C LEU A 115 7.71 -10.49 -9.00
N LEU A 116 6.79 -10.08 -8.13
CA LEU A 116 5.85 -10.97 -7.45
C LEU A 116 4.46 -10.90 -8.08
N ARG A 117 3.87 -12.05 -8.33
CA ARG A 117 2.42 -12.20 -8.52
C ARG A 117 1.72 -12.44 -7.19
N PRO A 118 0.38 -12.33 -7.09
CA PRO A 118 -0.33 -12.77 -5.90
C PRO A 118 -0.04 -14.23 -5.51
N VAL A 119 0.24 -14.47 -4.23
CA VAL A 119 0.63 -15.80 -3.70
C VAL A 119 -0.50 -16.82 -3.79
N ASN A 120 -1.73 -16.35 -3.85
CA ASN A 120 -2.93 -17.18 -3.91
C ASN A 120 -3.40 -17.56 -5.33
N TYR A 121 -2.55 -17.39 -6.35
CA TYR A 121 -2.72 -18.12 -7.62
C TYR A 121 -2.55 -19.62 -7.39
N PRO A 122 -3.25 -20.47 -8.15
CA PRO A 122 -3.11 -21.92 -8.06
C PRO A 122 -1.68 -22.39 -8.28
N ASP A 123 -1.36 -23.57 -7.75
CA ASP A 123 -0.09 -24.23 -8.01
C ASP A 123 0.16 -24.40 -9.52
N GLY A 124 1.42 -24.17 -9.93
CA GLY A 124 1.81 -24.22 -11.35
C GLY A 124 1.70 -22.90 -12.10
N ALA A 125 1.13 -21.83 -11.52
CA ALA A 125 1.24 -20.50 -12.10
C ALA A 125 2.71 -20.03 -12.07
N PRO A 126 3.24 -19.43 -13.18
CA PRO A 126 4.63 -18.98 -13.22
C PRO A 126 4.91 -17.86 -12.20
N GLY A 127 6.19 -17.71 -11.83
CA GLY A 127 6.65 -16.73 -10.84
C GLY A 127 6.35 -17.12 -9.40
N SER A 128 6.72 -16.23 -8.48
CA SER A 128 6.51 -16.39 -7.05
C SER A 128 5.57 -15.31 -6.51
N GLY A 129 4.88 -15.63 -5.42
CA GLY A 129 4.07 -14.64 -4.66
C GLY A 129 4.78 -14.08 -3.44
N SER A 130 6.02 -14.53 -3.17
CA SER A 130 6.79 -14.08 -2.00
C SER A 130 8.28 -14.21 -2.23
N ILE A 131 9.06 -13.37 -1.54
CA ILE A 131 10.53 -13.37 -1.57
C ILE A 131 11.11 -12.90 -0.26
N VAL A 132 12.31 -13.35 0.08
CA VAL A 132 13.15 -12.79 1.16
C VAL A 132 14.42 -12.25 0.52
N LEU A 133 14.76 -10.99 0.82
CA LEU A 133 15.98 -10.33 0.35
C LEU A 133 16.81 -9.82 1.52
N GLU A 134 18.12 -9.82 1.35
CA GLU A 134 19.05 -9.26 2.33
C GLU A 134 19.22 -7.74 2.16
N THR A 135 19.31 -7.05 3.27
CA THR A 135 19.72 -5.64 3.35
C THR A 135 20.95 -5.51 4.27
N THR A 136 21.50 -4.33 4.37
CA THR A 136 22.59 -4.05 5.33
C THR A 136 22.14 -4.13 6.80
N LYS A 137 20.81 -4.11 7.04
CA LYS A 137 20.19 -4.14 8.37
C LYS A 137 19.36 -5.41 8.61
N GLY A 138 19.62 -6.48 7.86
CA GLY A 138 18.89 -7.74 8.01
C GLY A 138 18.03 -8.12 6.81
N LYS A 139 17.25 -9.17 6.94
CA LYS A 139 16.42 -9.71 5.86
C LYS A 139 15.03 -9.10 5.87
N VAL A 140 14.51 -8.80 4.69
CA VAL A 140 13.13 -8.34 4.48
C VAL A 140 12.38 -9.35 3.63
N GLY A 141 11.25 -9.82 4.15
CA GLY A 141 10.29 -10.64 3.42
C GLY A 141 9.20 -9.77 2.80
N VAL A 142 8.79 -10.09 1.57
CA VAL A 142 7.66 -9.45 0.90
C VAL A 142 6.71 -10.53 0.40
N ILE A 143 5.42 -10.35 0.66
CA ILE A 143 4.34 -11.22 0.18
C ILE A 143 3.34 -10.35 -0.57
N ASN A 144 2.95 -10.77 -1.76
CA ASN A 144 1.85 -10.18 -2.50
C ASN A 144 0.65 -11.12 -2.42
N VAL A 145 -0.54 -10.63 -2.12
CA VAL A 145 -1.78 -11.42 -2.04
C VAL A 145 -2.95 -10.66 -2.63
N GLN A 146 -3.80 -11.33 -3.41
CA GLN A 146 -5.02 -10.73 -3.94
C GLN A 146 -6.23 -11.09 -3.07
N ALA A 147 -7.03 -10.09 -2.72
CA ALA A 147 -8.34 -10.26 -2.10
C ALA A 147 -9.34 -10.94 -3.08
N ARG A 148 -10.57 -11.24 -2.63
CA ARG A 148 -11.55 -11.97 -3.45
C ARG A 148 -12.82 -11.19 -3.72
N THR A 149 -13.23 -10.35 -2.77
CA THR A 149 -14.51 -9.64 -2.85
C THR A 149 -14.44 -8.58 -3.95
N PHE A 150 -15.27 -8.73 -4.97
CA PHE A 150 -15.31 -7.92 -6.20
C PHE A 150 -14.05 -7.95 -7.06
N MET A 151 -13.17 -8.93 -6.82
CA MET A 151 -11.94 -9.15 -7.61
C MET A 151 -12.13 -10.21 -8.69
N GLN A 152 -11.42 -10.08 -9.81
CA GLN A 152 -11.32 -11.07 -10.88
C GLN A 152 -9.85 -11.24 -11.29
N PRO A 153 -9.39 -12.47 -11.53
CA PRO A 153 -10.06 -13.73 -11.28
C PRO A 153 -10.27 -13.98 -9.78
N ILE A 154 -11.27 -14.81 -9.42
CA ILE A 154 -11.42 -15.28 -8.04
C ILE A 154 -10.34 -16.30 -7.76
N LEU A 155 -9.34 -15.91 -6.95
CA LEU A 155 -8.21 -16.75 -6.57
C LEU A 155 -8.52 -17.63 -5.33
N GLU A 156 -7.56 -18.44 -4.91
CA GLU A 156 -7.65 -19.21 -3.67
C GLU A 156 -7.80 -18.31 -2.43
N ASN A 157 -8.22 -18.91 -1.31
CA ASN A 157 -8.49 -18.16 -0.06
C ASN A 157 -7.24 -17.40 0.41
N PRO A 158 -7.26 -16.03 0.39
CA PRO A 158 -6.10 -15.23 0.72
C PRO A 158 -5.63 -15.41 2.16
N PHE A 159 -6.55 -15.60 3.12
CA PHE A 159 -6.20 -15.79 4.53
C PHE A 159 -5.37 -17.07 4.73
N ARG A 160 -5.77 -18.16 4.09
CA ARG A 160 -5.07 -19.45 4.20
C ARG A 160 -3.68 -19.39 3.55
N LEU A 161 -3.59 -18.80 2.36
CA LEU A 161 -2.35 -18.79 1.59
C LEU A 161 -1.33 -17.80 2.15
N VAL A 162 -1.78 -16.61 2.60
CA VAL A 162 -0.88 -15.65 3.23
C VAL A 162 -0.36 -16.16 4.57
N ASP A 163 -1.19 -16.83 5.39
CA ASP A 163 -0.75 -17.42 6.67
C ASP A 163 0.32 -18.49 6.46
N ALA A 164 0.13 -19.35 5.48
CA ALA A 164 1.11 -20.38 5.12
C ALA A 164 2.45 -19.74 4.62
N ALA A 165 2.36 -18.70 3.79
CA ALA A 165 3.54 -17.98 3.31
C ALA A 165 4.27 -17.27 4.47
N VAL A 166 3.55 -16.61 5.38
CA VAL A 166 4.12 -15.98 6.59
C VAL A 166 4.79 -17.01 7.47
N ALA A 167 4.13 -18.13 7.75
CA ALA A 167 4.69 -19.20 8.60
C ALA A 167 6.03 -19.73 8.06
N LYS A 168 6.11 -19.93 6.73
CA LYS A 168 7.35 -20.32 6.06
C LYS A 168 8.42 -19.22 6.17
N MET A 169 8.06 -17.98 5.89
CA MET A 169 8.99 -16.86 5.83
C MET A 169 9.56 -16.48 7.19
N ARG A 170 8.79 -16.67 8.28
CA ARG A 170 9.24 -16.38 9.66
C ARG A 170 10.41 -17.23 10.14
N SER A 171 10.74 -18.35 9.48
CA SER A 171 11.97 -19.09 9.75
C SER A 171 13.23 -18.37 9.23
N GLU A 172 13.07 -17.39 8.35
CA GLU A 172 14.17 -16.67 7.69
C GLU A 172 14.27 -15.21 8.15
N THR A 173 13.14 -14.56 8.46
CA THR A 173 13.08 -13.15 8.86
C THR A 173 11.88 -12.84 9.75
N THR A 174 12.05 -11.84 10.64
CA THR A 174 10.98 -11.25 11.43
C THR A 174 10.32 -10.05 10.72
N THR A 175 11.02 -9.44 9.75
CA THR A 175 10.54 -8.28 9.00
C THR A 175 9.82 -8.75 7.74
N ILE A 176 8.49 -8.67 7.74
CA ILE A 176 7.64 -9.13 6.64
C ILE A 176 6.66 -8.02 6.26
N ILE A 177 6.61 -7.68 4.97
CA ILE A 177 5.67 -6.71 4.39
C ILE A 177 4.69 -7.46 3.49
N VAL A 178 3.40 -7.21 3.66
CA VAL A 178 2.34 -7.83 2.86
C VAL A 178 1.64 -6.75 2.03
N ASP A 179 1.65 -6.90 0.71
CA ASP A 179 0.79 -6.14 -0.21
C ASP A 179 -0.53 -6.90 -0.37
N VAL A 180 -1.64 -6.26 0.04
CA VAL A 180 -2.99 -6.80 -0.11
C VAL A 180 -3.68 -6.06 -1.26
N HIS A 181 -3.63 -6.66 -2.44
CA HIS A 181 -4.25 -6.13 -3.64
C HIS A 181 -5.75 -6.45 -3.66
N GLY A 182 -6.62 -5.47 -3.43
CA GLY A 182 -8.06 -5.73 -3.31
C GLY A 182 -8.97 -4.52 -3.31
N GLU A 183 -10.20 -4.75 -3.80
CA GLU A 183 -11.23 -3.70 -3.94
C GLU A 183 -11.81 -3.29 -2.58
N THR A 184 -12.20 -4.24 -1.73
CA THR A 184 -12.98 -3.93 -0.54
C THR A 184 -12.13 -3.58 0.68
N THR A 185 -12.45 -2.46 1.32
CA THR A 185 -11.81 -2.04 2.57
C THR A 185 -11.98 -3.07 3.68
N SER A 186 -13.15 -3.71 3.77
CA SER A 186 -13.45 -4.71 4.80
C SER A 186 -12.53 -5.93 4.73
N GLU A 187 -12.24 -6.46 3.54
CA GLU A 187 -11.36 -7.61 3.37
C GLU A 187 -9.90 -7.24 3.63
N LYS A 188 -9.46 -6.05 3.20
CA LYS A 188 -8.12 -5.51 3.49
C LYS A 188 -7.91 -5.32 5.00
N ILE A 189 -8.87 -4.71 5.70
CA ILE A 189 -8.82 -4.55 7.17
C ILE A 189 -8.83 -5.91 7.87
N ALA A 190 -9.67 -6.85 7.42
CA ALA A 190 -9.74 -8.19 8.00
C ALA A 190 -8.40 -8.94 7.86
N LEU A 191 -7.75 -8.87 6.68
CA LEU A 191 -6.41 -9.44 6.47
C LEU A 191 -5.36 -8.76 7.36
N GLY A 192 -5.41 -7.43 7.49
CA GLY A 192 -4.54 -6.69 8.39
C GLY A 192 -4.69 -7.14 9.84
N ARG A 193 -5.92 -7.28 10.34
CA ARG A 193 -6.19 -7.76 11.71
C ARG A 193 -5.81 -9.23 11.91
N PHE A 194 -6.01 -10.06 10.90
CA PHE A 194 -5.62 -11.48 10.93
C PHE A 194 -4.10 -11.65 11.01
N LEU A 195 -3.35 -10.75 10.41
CA LEU A 195 -1.88 -10.75 10.38
C LEU A 195 -1.24 -9.92 11.50
N ASP A 196 -2.04 -9.26 12.35
CA ASP A 196 -1.51 -8.43 13.43
C ASP A 196 -0.60 -9.23 14.39
N GLY A 197 0.61 -8.72 14.58
CA GLY A 197 1.68 -9.36 15.36
C GLY A 197 2.40 -10.52 14.65
N LYS A 198 1.96 -10.90 13.42
CA LYS A 198 2.61 -11.93 12.60
C LYS A 198 3.55 -11.32 11.55
N VAL A 199 3.30 -10.07 11.13
CA VAL A 199 4.06 -9.35 10.10
C VAL A 199 4.33 -7.91 10.54
N SER A 200 5.30 -7.26 9.90
CA SER A 200 5.67 -5.87 10.21
C SER A 200 4.68 -4.86 9.65
N ALA A 201 4.17 -5.09 8.44
CA ALA A 201 3.19 -4.22 7.82
C ALA A 201 2.26 -4.96 6.85
N VAL A 202 1.04 -4.45 6.75
CA VAL A 202 0.04 -4.82 5.74
C VAL A 202 -0.40 -3.53 5.05
N ILE A 203 -0.11 -3.43 3.75
CA ILE A 203 -0.44 -2.27 2.93
C ILE A 203 -1.39 -2.71 1.83
N GLY A 204 -2.54 -2.05 1.74
CA GLY A 204 -3.51 -2.28 0.68
C GLY A 204 -3.17 -1.52 -0.60
N THR A 205 -3.58 -2.07 -1.75
CA THR A 205 -3.47 -1.50 -3.10
C THR A 205 -4.75 -1.76 -3.90
N HIS A 206 -4.82 -1.37 -5.16
CA HIS A 206 -5.88 -1.57 -6.14
C HIS A 206 -6.81 -0.37 -6.36
N THR A 207 -7.31 0.29 -5.32
CA THR A 207 -8.35 1.31 -5.52
C THR A 207 -7.80 2.63 -6.09
N HIS A 208 -6.48 2.80 -6.09
CA HIS A 208 -5.77 4.01 -6.53
C HIS A 208 -6.04 5.27 -5.66
N VAL A 209 -6.87 5.15 -4.63
CA VAL A 209 -7.21 6.25 -3.71
C VAL A 209 -6.50 6.03 -2.39
N GLN A 210 -5.55 6.90 -2.05
CA GLN A 210 -4.83 6.81 -0.78
C GLN A 210 -5.80 7.06 0.38
N THR A 211 -5.91 6.09 1.29
CA THR A 211 -6.72 6.22 2.50
C THR A 211 -5.95 6.96 3.61
N ALA A 212 -6.67 7.43 4.63
CA ALA A 212 -6.12 8.22 5.73
C ALA A 212 -6.24 7.47 7.08
N ASP A 213 -6.05 6.16 7.04
CA ASP A 213 -6.26 5.25 8.16
C ASP A 213 -4.96 4.58 8.63
N GLU A 214 -3.81 5.17 8.27
CA GLU A 214 -2.50 4.67 8.70
C GLU A 214 -2.42 4.54 10.22
N GLN A 215 -2.09 3.36 10.68
CA GLN A 215 -2.03 3.03 12.11
C GLN A 215 -1.08 1.86 12.38
N ILE A 216 -0.71 1.69 13.64
CA ILE A 216 -0.05 0.47 14.12
C ILE A 216 -1.07 -0.28 14.98
N PHE A 217 -1.34 -1.53 14.62
CA PHE A 217 -2.23 -2.39 15.37
C PHE A 217 -1.60 -2.83 16.70
N PRO A 218 -2.40 -3.30 17.68
CA PRO A 218 -1.90 -3.66 19.02
C PRO A 218 -0.78 -4.72 19.02
N GLY A 219 -0.75 -5.61 18.02
CA GLY A 219 0.31 -6.61 17.84
C GLY A 219 1.62 -6.05 17.27
N GLY A 220 1.63 -4.78 16.85
CA GLY A 220 2.80 -4.09 16.30
C GLY A 220 2.89 -4.13 14.77
N THR A 221 1.83 -4.49 14.07
CA THR A 221 1.76 -4.46 12.60
C THR A 221 1.30 -3.08 12.12
N ALA A 222 2.08 -2.43 11.26
CA ALA A 222 1.64 -1.23 10.56
C ALA A 222 0.55 -1.57 9.53
N PHE A 223 -0.44 -0.70 9.39
CA PHE A 223 -1.55 -0.90 8.46
C PHE A 223 -1.90 0.40 7.73
N LEU A 224 -2.17 0.28 6.43
CA LEU A 224 -2.80 1.29 5.58
C LEU A 224 -3.74 0.58 4.62
N CYS A 225 -5.01 0.98 4.58
CA CYS A 225 -6.04 0.30 3.78
C CYS A 225 -5.78 0.40 2.27
N ASP A 226 -5.29 1.54 1.80
CA ASP A 226 -4.84 1.68 0.40
C ASP A 226 -3.71 2.72 0.28
N ALA A 227 -2.64 2.34 -0.38
CA ALA A 227 -1.47 3.19 -0.62
C ALA A 227 -1.74 4.29 -1.65
N GLY A 228 -2.82 4.17 -2.41
CA GLY A 228 -3.11 5.03 -3.56
C GLY A 228 -2.29 4.65 -4.79
N MET A 229 -2.14 5.58 -5.73
CA MET A 229 -1.40 5.35 -6.97
C MET A 229 -0.21 6.28 -7.15
N CYS A 230 0.76 5.84 -7.94
CA CYS A 230 1.79 6.67 -8.56
C CYS A 230 1.35 6.97 -9.99
N GLY A 231 0.79 8.15 -10.22
CA GLY A 231 0.18 8.48 -11.51
C GLY A 231 -0.38 9.89 -11.59
N PRO A 232 -1.04 10.23 -12.71
CA PRO A 232 -1.63 11.54 -12.93
C PRO A 232 -2.81 11.79 -11.99
N ILE A 233 -2.82 12.97 -11.32
CA ILE A 233 -3.85 13.31 -10.33
C ILE A 233 -5.10 13.91 -10.95
N ASN A 234 -4.97 14.71 -12.03
CA ASN A 234 -6.11 15.25 -12.77
C ASN A 234 -6.72 14.17 -13.68
N SER A 235 -7.34 13.16 -13.06
CA SER A 235 -7.76 11.94 -13.71
C SER A 235 -8.88 11.25 -12.92
N ILE A 236 -9.47 10.22 -13.50
CA ILE A 236 -10.29 9.26 -12.76
C ILE A 236 -9.44 7.99 -12.61
N LEU A 237 -8.86 7.78 -11.42
CA LEU A 237 -7.98 6.65 -11.10
C LEU A 237 -6.82 6.47 -12.11
N GLY A 238 -6.23 7.58 -12.56
CA GLY A 238 -5.14 7.58 -13.53
C GLY A 238 -5.56 7.57 -15.00
N ARG A 239 -6.86 7.55 -15.29
CA ARG A 239 -7.43 7.55 -16.65
C ARG A 239 -7.98 8.92 -17.03
N ALA A 240 -7.97 9.24 -18.32
CA ALA A 240 -8.54 10.49 -18.85
C ALA A 240 -10.02 10.63 -18.46
N VAL A 241 -10.40 11.86 -18.05
CA VAL A 241 -11.72 12.13 -17.45
C VAL A 241 -12.85 11.92 -18.46
N ASP A 242 -12.76 12.54 -19.64
CA ASP A 242 -13.88 12.57 -20.59
C ASP A 242 -14.36 11.20 -21.07
N PRO A 243 -13.48 10.24 -21.44
CA PRO A 243 -13.92 8.89 -21.82
C PRO A 243 -14.65 8.16 -20.71
N ILE A 244 -14.19 8.30 -19.45
CA ILE A 244 -14.82 7.67 -18.30
C ILE A 244 -16.17 8.32 -18.00
N MET A 245 -16.24 9.66 -18.01
CA MET A 245 -17.51 10.37 -17.81
C MET A 245 -18.53 9.98 -18.88
N ASN A 246 -18.12 9.93 -20.15
CA ASN A 246 -19.00 9.46 -21.23
C ASN A 246 -19.51 8.04 -21.00
N ARG A 247 -18.65 7.13 -20.52
CA ARG A 247 -19.04 5.76 -20.17
C ARG A 247 -20.08 5.73 -19.07
N PHE A 248 -19.89 6.49 -17.99
CA PHE A 248 -20.84 6.53 -16.88
C PHE A 248 -22.19 7.17 -17.26
N ILE A 249 -22.17 8.21 -18.09
CA ILE A 249 -23.38 8.92 -18.49
C ILE A 249 -24.17 8.13 -19.56
N SER A 250 -23.49 7.60 -20.58
CA SER A 250 -24.13 6.97 -21.73
C SER A 250 -24.26 5.44 -21.61
N ASN A 251 -23.50 4.82 -20.72
CA ASN A 251 -23.31 3.37 -20.62
C ASN A 251 -22.80 2.69 -21.91
N LEU A 252 -22.21 3.47 -22.84
CA LEU A 252 -21.61 2.94 -24.07
C LEU A 252 -20.18 2.49 -23.85
N PRO A 253 -19.69 1.47 -24.57
CA PRO A 253 -18.27 1.07 -24.51
C PRO A 253 -17.35 2.25 -24.85
N ALA A 254 -16.28 2.41 -24.05
CA ALA A 254 -15.27 3.43 -24.28
C ALA A 254 -13.87 2.87 -23.95
N SER A 255 -12.87 3.39 -24.62
CA SER A 255 -11.46 3.17 -24.26
C SER A 255 -11.08 4.14 -23.13
N PHE A 256 -10.25 3.66 -22.18
CA PHE A 256 -9.81 4.45 -21.02
C PHE A 256 -8.30 4.70 -21.11
N PRO A 257 -7.84 5.67 -21.91
CA PRO A 257 -6.43 6.01 -21.99
C PRO A 257 -5.91 6.53 -20.65
N VAL A 258 -4.61 6.34 -20.40
CA VAL A 258 -3.92 6.93 -19.25
C VAL A 258 -3.96 8.46 -19.40
N ALA A 259 -4.27 9.16 -18.32
CA ALA A 259 -4.25 10.63 -18.31
C ALA A 259 -2.82 11.17 -18.34
N GLY A 260 -2.67 12.41 -18.79
CA GLY A 260 -1.43 13.19 -18.69
C GLY A 260 -1.49 14.19 -17.54
N GLY A 261 -0.49 15.09 -17.50
CA GLY A 261 -0.45 16.23 -16.58
C GLY A 261 0.36 15.96 -15.31
N GLU A 262 -0.03 16.61 -14.21
CA GLU A 262 0.65 16.51 -12.92
C GLU A 262 0.58 15.09 -12.37
N VAL A 263 1.74 14.60 -11.90
CA VAL A 263 1.90 13.25 -11.33
C VAL A 263 2.25 13.34 -9.86
N ARG A 264 1.65 12.47 -9.04
CA ARG A 264 2.02 12.26 -7.63
C ARG A 264 2.49 10.83 -7.41
N LEU A 265 3.41 10.66 -6.46
CA LEU A 265 3.83 9.36 -5.95
C LEU A 265 3.22 9.19 -4.56
N ARG A 266 2.31 8.25 -4.43
CA ARG A 266 1.62 7.94 -3.18
C ARG A 266 2.04 6.60 -2.62
N GLY A 267 2.02 6.49 -1.29
CA GLY A 267 2.47 5.29 -0.61
C GLY A 267 2.58 5.47 0.89
N ALA A 268 3.43 4.66 1.52
CA ALA A 268 3.73 4.73 2.94
C ALA A 268 5.23 4.59 3.21
N LEU A 269 5.73 5.36 4.16
CA LEU A 269 7.02 5.19 4.80
C LEU A 269 6.80 4.43 6.11
N ILE A 270 7.53 3.33 6.30
CA ILE A 270 7.37 2.42 7.42
C ILE A 270 8.72 2.27 8.11
N GLU A 271 8.75 2.53 9.41
CA GLU A 271 9.93 2.32 10.25
C GLU A 271 9.70 1.10 11.14
N ILE A 272 10.64 0.17 11.11
CA ILE A 272 10.53 -1.13 11.75
C ILE A 272 11.76 -1.33 12.64
N ASP A 273 11.54 -1.77 13.87
CA ASP A 273 12.60 -2.26 14.74
C ASP A 273 13.11 -3.61 14.20
N GLU A 274 14.35 -3.64 13.70
CA GLU A 274 14.95 -4.83 13.08
C GLU A 274 15.06 -6.02 14.05
N SER A 275 15.18 -5.76 15.36
CA SER A 275 15.35 -6.79 16.36
C SER A 275 14.05 -7.56 16.65
N THR A 276 12.90 -6.89 16.52
CA THR A 276 11.58 -7.45 16.82
C THR A 276 10.72 -7.69 15.58
N GLY A 277 11.02 -7.02 14.48
CA GLY A 277 10.18 -6.98 13.27
C GLY A 277 8.89 -6.17 13.45
N ARG A 278 8.71 -5.45 14.56
CA ARG A 278 7.53 -4.63 14.81
C ARG A 278 7.67 -3.25 14.18
N ALA A 279 6.59 -2.77 13.60
CA ALA A 279 6.54 -1.39 13.14
C ALA A 279 6.54 -0.41 14.33
N VAL A 280 7.30 0.67 14.18
CA VAL A 280 7.41 1.77 15.15
C VAL A 280 6.66 2.98 14.65
N ARG A 281 6.68 3.21 13.34
CA ARG A 281 5.96 4.31 12.69
C ARG A 281 5.49 3.91 11.30
N ILE A 282 4.35 4.46 10.90
CA ILE A 282 3.87 4.50 9.53
C ILE A 282 3.41 5.91 9.20
N THR A 283 3.79 6.41 8.03
CA THR A 283 3.43 7.75 7.56
C THR A 283 3.09 7.68 6.08
N ARG A 284 1.98 8.29 5.68
CA ARG A 284 1.65 8.40 4.26
C ARG A 284 2.67 9.24 3.52
N VAL A 285 2.95 8.84 2.30
CA VAL A 285 3.79 9.57 1.35
C VAL A 285 2.90 10.10 0.23
N ASP A 286 3.04 11.39 -0.08
CA ASP A 286 2.43 12.04 -1.23
C ASP A 286 3.43 13.05 -1.81
N GLU A 287 4.27 12.58 -2.73
CA GLU A 287 5.39 13.34 -3.30
C GLU A 287 5.10 13.76 -4.74
N PRO A 288 5.47 14.99 -5.15
CA PRO A 288 5.30 15.43 -6.51
C PRO A 288 6.22 14.65 -7.48
N GLY A 289 5.72 14.37 -8.68
CA GLY A 289 6.51 13.85 -9.78
C GLY A 289 7.59 14.85 -10.27
N PRO A 290 8.47 14.44 -11.21
CA PRO A 290 9.47 15.33 -11.78
C PRO A 290 8.81 16.45 -12.57
N GLY A 291 9.34 17.68 -12.43
CA GLY A 291 8.82 18.87 -13.15
C GLY A 291 7.65 19.59 -12.48
N THR A 292 7.05 19.01 -11.46
CA THR A 292 6.06 19.67 -10.60
C THR A 292 6.78 20.36 -9.44
N THR A 293 6.86 21.69 -9.46
CA THR A 293 7.18 22.44 -8.24
C THR A 293 5.99 22.27 -7.30
N ALA A 294 6.24 21.93 -6.04
CA ALA A 294 5.20 21.99 -5.02
C ALA A 294 4.57 23.40 -5.09
N SER A 295 3.31 23.50 -5.52
CA SER A 295 2.61 24.76 -5.50
C SER A 295 2.50 25.18 -4.04
N SER A 296 3.12 26.29 -3.68
CA SER A 296 3.01 26.92 -2.36
C SER A 296 1.67 27.67 -2.20
N GLU A 297 0.74 27.45 -3.09
CA GLU A 297 -0.59 28.02 -3.00
C GLU A 297 -1.50 27.10 -2.16
N PRO A 298 -2.17 27.65 -1.13
CA PRO A 298 -3.18 26.90 -0.40
C PRO A 298 -4.29 26.50 -1.39
N GLU A 299 -4.78 25.28 -1.27
CA GLU A 299 -5.92 24.81 -2.06
C GLU A 299 -7.06 25.83 -2.02
N PRO A 300 -7.68 26.17 -3.18
CA PRO A 300 -8.82 27.07 -3.19
C PRO A 300 -9.91 26.48 -2.29
N LYS A 301 -10.32 27.24 -1.28
CA LYS A 301 -11.49 26.89 -0.47
C LYS A 301 -12.66 26.77 -1.43
N ILE A 302 -13.22 25.57 -1.55
CA ILE A 302 -14.49 25.37 -2.24
C ILE A 302 -15.54 26.05 -1.38
N ASP A 303 -15.93 27.26 -1.70
CA ASP A 303 -17.11 27.88 -1.16
C ASP A 303 -18.32 27.05 -1.64
N VAL A 304 -18.84 26.23 -0.75
CA VAL A 304 -20.12 25.56 -1.00
C VAL A 304 -21.20 26.64 -0.91
N GLU A 305 -21.48 27.24 -2.07
CA GLU A 305 -22.59 28.18 -2.21
C GLU A 305 -23.88 27.44 -1.82
N GLN A 306 -24.54 27.93 -0.81
CA GLN A 306 -25.76 27.31 -0.28
C GLN A 306 -26.79 27.21 -1.39
N ALA A 307 -27.20 25.97 -1.69
CA ALA A 307 -28.31 25.74 -2.60
C ALA A 307 -29.55 26.52 -2.10
N PRO A 308 -30.26 27.21 -2.99
CA PRO A 308 -31.48 27.93 -2.62
C PRO A 308 -32.51 26.96 -2.03
N SER A 309 -33.08 27.34 -0.88
CA SER A 309 -34.16 26.59 -0.25
C SER A 309 -35.36 26.46 -1.20
N PRO A 310 -36.02 25.28 -1.29
CA PRO A 310 -37.23 25.13 -2.09
C PRO A 310 -38.33 26.03 -1.50
N GLU A 311 -38.76 27.03 -2.25
CA GLU A 311 -39.96 27.81 -1.95
C GLU A 311 -41.18 26.86 -1.93
N GLN A 312 -41.95 27.01 -0.86
CA GLN A 312 -43.24 26.35 -0.70
C GLN A 312 -44.22 26.90 -1.75
N THR A 313 -44.76 26.04 -2.61
CA THR A 313 -46.02 26.22 -3.28
C THR A 313 -46.87 24.95 -3.09
#